data_04f2ac0b68da5e4ec0cac35de2ddd3bd
#
_entry.id   04f2ac0b68da5e4ec0cac35de2ddd3bd
#
_cell.length_a   1.000
_cell.length_b   1.000
_cell.length_c   1.000
_cell.angle_alpha   90.00
_cell.angle_beta   90.00
_cell.angle_gamma   90.00
#
_symmetry.space_group_name_H-M   'P 1'
#
loop_
_entity.id
_entity.type
_entity.pdbx_description
1 polymer ?
#
loop_
_entity_poly.entity_id
_entity_poly.type
_entity_poly.pdbx_seq_one_letter_code
_entity_poly.pdbx_strand_id
1 'polypeptide(L)'
;MANWYMSHEEYAKRIERLLDAAFFHHTQEPIGRAVTRALYGNILENSVTRLERFAACAFSHYLQYGLQLKERELQQFAGVDMGNIYHDALEHFAKRVESSEYTWFTLPADLQAEWVEVSMEDAILGCGNTAVFEEPRNRYLLERVKATLRKTVWALIAQVQKGHFVPSEFEVSFSQADHLDAVNFTLSEQEKMRLRGRIDRVDTYESEDKVYVKIIDYKSGNTSFSLLNIYHGLQLQLVVYLNAALELTAKKYTGKEVEPAGIFYYHIGNPMVDGNGTESEEEIRQAVLEQLKLNGVVNEEREIYRAMDIDFSGNSAVIPVGEKADGSLKASAKTVSTEEFHTMSDYVNRTLVNMGREILNGAVDIKPYQMDNQTGCDYCPYHTVCSFDARIPGFFYRKLEKIDERDVILDRMRQED
;
A
#
# COMPACT_ATOMS: atom_id res chain seq x y z
N MET A 1 -1.99 -25.79 50.49
CA MET A 1 -3.18 -26.20 49.72
C MET A 1 -2.80 -27.13 48.57
N ALA A 2 -1.93 -26.75 47.62
CA ALA A 2 -1.51 -27.60 46.48
C ALA A 2 -0.98 -28.99 46.95
N ASN A 3 -0.11 -29.05 47.94
CA ASN A 3 0.44 -30.33 48.48
C ASN A 3 -0.63 -31.30 49.00
N TRP A 4 -1.73 -30.80 49.54
CA TRP A 4 -2.84 -31.64 49.99
C TRP A 4 -3.57 -32.28 48.80
N TYR A 5 -3.86 -31.50 47.77
CA TYR A 5 -4.49 -32.02 46.56
C TYR A 5 -3.58 -32.98 45.77
N MET A 6 -2.26 -32.71 45.75
CA MET A 6 -1.28 -33.60 45.13
C MET A 6 -1.16 -34.95 45.81
N SER A 7 -1.45 -35.04 47.13
CA SER A 7 -1.44 -36.32 47.86
C SER A 7 -2.69 -37.18 47.64
N HIS A 8 -3.71 -36.67 46.92
CA HIS A 8 -4.93 -37.41 46.61
C HIS A 8 -4.95 -37.77 45.11
N GLU A 9 -4.95 -39.05 44.81
CA GLU A 9 -4.83 -39.58 43.44
C GLU A 9 -5.88 -39.00 42.49
N GLU A 10 -7.10 -38.74 42.97
CA GLU A 10 -8.22 -38.16 42.22
C GLU A 10 -7.92 -36.75 41.70
N TYR A 11 -7.16 -35.96 42.45
CA TYR A 11 -6.88 -34.55 42.13
C TYR A 11 -5.47 -34.31 41.59
N ALA A 12 -4.54 -35.22 41.84
CA ALA A 12 -3.12 -35.05 41.54
C ALA A 12 -2.89 -34.63 40.08
N LYS A 13 -3.46 -35.32 39.09
CA LYS A 13 -3.34 -35.01 37.67
C LYS A 13 -3.94 -33.64 37.27
N ARG A 14 -5.00 -33.20 37.96
CA ARG A 14 -5.60 -31.88 37.72
C ARG A 14 -4.73 -30.76 38.26
N ILE A 15 -4.16 -30.97 39.45
CA ILE A 15 -3.25 -30.01 40.06
C ILE A 15 -1.94 -29.91 39.27
N GLU A 16 -1.41 -31.03 38.80
CA GLU A 16 -0.24 -31.06 37.91
C GLU A 16 -0.46 -30.18 36.65
N ARG A 17 -1.57 -30.38 35.95
CA ARG A 17 -1.95 -29.55 34.80
C ARG A 17 -2.13 -28.06 35.12
N LEU A 18 -2.67 -27.76 36.32
CA LEU A 18 -2.82 -26.37 36.77
C LEU A 18 -1.47 -25.73 37.09
N LEU A 19 -0.53 -26.51 37.66
CA LEU A 19 0.83 -26.05 37.90
C LEU A 19 1.59 -25.84 36.58
N ASP A 20 1.50 -26.80 35.67
CA ASP A 20 2.09 -26.67 34.32
C ASP A 20 1.56 -25.43 33.61
N ALA A 21 0.24 -25.19 33.68
CA ALA A 21 -0.35 -23.98 33.09
C ALA A 21 0.07 -22.69 33.80
N ALA A 22 0.22 -22.72 35.14
CA ALA A 22 0.63 -21.57 35.95
C ALA A 22 2.10 -21.16 35.70
N PHE A 23 2.94 -22.11 35.35
CA PHE A 23 4.36 -21.93 35.06
C PHE A 23 4.66 -21.99 33.56
N PHE A 24 3.63 -22.00 32.74
CA PHE A 24 3.80 -22.00 31.29
C PHE A 24 4.62 -20.77 30.82
N HIS A 25 5.63 -21.04 30.02
CA HIS A 25 6.45 -20.04 29.36
C HIS A 25 6.45 -20.34 27.88
N HIS A 26 6.04 -19.35 27.07
CA HIS A 26 6.09 -19.48 25.62
C HIS A 26 7.54 -19.44 25.14
N THR A 27 7.97 -20.44 24.41
CA THR A 27 9.24 -20.49 23.71
C THR A 27 9.02 -20.35 22.22
N GLN A 28 9.86 -19.59 21.58
CA GLN A 28 9.78 -19.37 20.13
C GLN A 28 10.86 -20.19 19.44
N GLU A 29 10.45 -21.03 18.52
CA GLU A 29 11.37 -21.87 17.74
C GLU A 29 11.06 -21.71 16.25
N PRO A 30 12.10 -21.50 15.40
CA PRO A 30 11.91 -21.47 13.96
C PRO A 30 11.50 -22.86 13.46
N ILE A 31 10.72 -22.90 12.41
CA ILE A 31 10.44 -24.15 11.70
C ILE A 31 11.66 -24.54 10.86
N GLY A 32 11.94 -25.84 10.77
CA GLY A 32 13.13 -26.32 10.05
C GLY A 32 13.07 -26.02 8.54
N ARG A 33 14.24 -25.86 7.90
CA ARG A 33 14.37 -25.55 6.45
C ARG A 33 13.64 -26.56 5.55
N ALA A 34 13.55 -27.83 5.94
CA ALA A 34 12.79 -28.83 5.18
C ALA A 34 11.31 -28.50 5.11
N VAL A 35 10.75 -27.98 6.21
CA VAL A 35 9.33 -27.57 6.29
C VAL A 35 9.14 -26.29 5.45
N THR A 36 10.02 -25.30 5.56
CA THR A 36 9.91 -24.07 4.74
C THR A 36 10.01 -24.35 3.26
N ARG A 37 10.89 -25.27 2.83
CA ARG A 37 10.96 -25.69 1.42
C ARG A 37 9.70 -26.42 0.95
N ALA A 38 9.08 -27.21 1.82
CA ALA A 38 7.81 -27.86 1.49
C ALA A 38 6.67 -26.86 1.34
N LEU A 39 6.68 -25.76 2.14
CA LEU A 39 5.63 -24.74 2.12
C LEU A 39 5.82 -23.71 0.98
N TYR A 40 7.05 -23.27 0.73
CA TYR A 40 7.33 -22.12 -0.14
C TYR A 40 8.11 -22.48 -1.41
N GLY A 41 8.67 -23.69 -1.50
CA GLY A 41 9.53 -24.09 -2.63
C GLY A 41 10.91 -23.43 -2.61
N ASN A 42 11.62 -23.50 -3.76
CA ASN A 42 12.94 -22.86 -3.95
C ASN A 42 12.82 -21.41 -4.47
N ILE A 43 11.68 -21.06 -5.03
CA ILE A 43 11.35 -19.70 -5.46
C ILE A 43 10.25 -19.23 -4.54
N LEU A 44 10.59 -18.28 -3.67
CA LEU A 44 9.61 -17.65 -2.79
C LEU A 44 8.74 -16.66 -3.59
N GLU A 45 7.58 -17.13 -4.01
CA GLU A 45 6.57 -16.27 -4.63
C GLU A 45 5.90 -15.42 -3.56
N ASN A 46 6.07 -14.11 -3.64
CA ASN A 46 5.58 -13.19 -2.61
C ASN A 46 4.89 -11.96 -3.23
N SER A 47 4.25 -11.18 -2.40
CA SER A 47 3.79 -9.84 -2.74
C SER A 47 4.26 -8.87 -1.67
N VAL A 48 4.27 -7.58 -1.98
CA VAL A 48 4.66 -6.56 -1.00
C VAL A 48 3.79 -6.64 0.24
N THR A 49 2.48 -6.77 0.08
CA THR A 49 1.53 -6.91 1.20
C THR A 49 1.82 -8.13 2.09
N ARG A 50 2.30 -9.24 1.50
CA ARG A 50 2.70 -10.43 2.30
C ARG A 50 3.94 -10.13 3.12
N LEU A 51 4.91 -9.39 2.58
CA LEU A 51 6.12 -9.00 3.29
C LEU A 51 5.84 -7.96 4.38
N GLU A 52 4.97 -6.99 4.13
CA GLU A 52 4.47 -6.06 5.15
C GLU A 52 3.76 -6.81 6.30
N ARG A 53 3.00 -7.86 5.98
CA ARG A 53 2.41 -8.74 7.02
C ARG A 53 3.47 -9.52 7.79
N PHE A 54 4.53 -9.98 7.12
CA PHE A 54 5.67 -10.60 7.80
C PHE A 54 6.33 -9.62 8.76
N ALA A 55 6.58 -8.39 8.32
CA ALA A 55 7.09 -7.32 9.17
C ALA A 55 6.16 -7.00 10.34
N ALA A 56 4.86 -7.07 10.15
CA ALA A 56 3.90 -6.86 11.23
C ALA A 56 3.93 -8.00 12.26
N CYS A 57 3.95 -9.25 11.82
CA CYS A 57 4.08 -10.44 12.65
C CYS A 57 4.39 -11.67 11.78
N ALA A 58 5.58 -12.26 11.96
CA ALA A 58 6.03 -13.44 11.21
C ALA A 58 5.06 -14.63 11.36
N PHE A 59 4.48 -14.84 12.54
CA PHE A 59 3.50 -15.90 12.77
C PHE A 59 2.20 -15.68 11.98
N SER A 60 1.69 -14.45 11.94
CA SER A 60 0.51 -14.11 11.12
C SER A 60 0.75 -14.40 9.64
N HIS A 61 1.94 -14.04 9.13
CA HIS A 61 2.35 -14.37 7.76
C HIS A 61 2.38 -15.89 7.54
N TYR A 62 3.00 -16.65 8.46
CA TYR A 62 3.08 -18.10 8.39
C TYR A 62 1.70 -18.77 8.36
N LEU A 63 0.77 -18.35 9.23
CA LEU A 63 -0.58 -18.88 9.24
C LEU A 63 -1.30 -18.63 7.93
N GLN A 64 -1.20 -17.42 7.39
CA GLN A 64 -1.93 -17.01 6.20
C GLN A 64 -1.34 -17.56 4.91
N TYR A 65 -0.02 -17.52 4.75
CA TYR A 65 0.64 -17.80 3.49
C TYR A 65 1.43 -19.12 3.48
N GLY A 66 1.90 -19.56 4.64
CA GLY A 66 2.51 -20.88 4.82
C GLY A 66 1.46 -21.97 4.94
N LEU A 67 0.61 -21.88 5.96
CA LEU A 67 -0.45 -22.86 6.19
C LEU A 67 -1.74 -22.58 5.40
N GLN A 68 -1.85 -21.42 4.75
CA GLN A 68 -3.01 -21.01 3.95
C GLN A 68 -4.34 -21.05 4.74
N LEU A 69 -4.28 -20.71 6.03
CA LEU A 69 -5.47 -20.62 6.86
C LEU A 69 -6.32 -19.43 6.40
N LYS A 70 -7.57 -19.69 6.07
CA LYS A 70 -8.55 -18.71 5.66
C LYS A 70 -9.75 -18.73 6.59
N GLU A 71 -10.29 -17.54 6.86
CA GLU A 71 -11.61 -17.45 7.45
C GLU A 71 -12.65 -18.01 6.48
N ARG A 72 -13.76 -18.52 7.02
CA ARG A 72 -14.87 -18.96 6.19
C ARG A 72 -15.44 -17.75 5.44
N GLU A 73 -15.44 -17.84 4.12
CA GLU A 73 -16.04 -16.79 3.28
C GLU A 73 -17.54 -16.70 3.56
N LEU A 74 -17.97 -15.53 4.01
CA LEU A 74 -19.37 -15.17 4.09
C LEU A 74 -19.74 -14.52 2.76
N GLN A 75 -20.82 -14.97 2.13
CA GLN A 75 -21.36 -14.32 0.92
C GLN A 75 -22.01 -12.97 1.31
N GLN A 76 -21.17 -11.98 1.57
CA GLN A 76 -21.60 -10.62 1.88
C GLN A 76 -20.75 -9.66 1.04
N PHE A 77 -21.40 -8.66 0.47
CA PHE A 77 -20.71 -7.56 -0.20
C PHE A 77 -19.96 -6.74 0.86
N ALA A 78 -18.64 -6.86 0.87
CA ALA A 78 -17.75 -6.29 1.87
C ALA A 78 -16.95 -5.10 1.33
N GLY A 79 -16.25 -4.40 2.22
CA GLY A 79 -15.40 -3.26 1.85
C GLY A 79 -14.27 -3.61 0.86
N VAL A 80 -13.76 -4.85 0.91
CA VAL A 80 -12.75 -5.34 -0.04
C VAL A 80 -13.32 -5.44 -1.45
N ASP A 81 -14.58 -5.90 -1.59
CA ASP A 81 -15.25 -5.98 -2.91
C ASP A 81 -15.45 -4.60 -3.51
N MET A 82 -15.80 -3.60 -2.68
CA MET A 82 -15.88 -2.20 -3.12
C MET A 82 -14.53 -1.67 -3.61
N GLY A 83 -13.45 -2.01 -2.91
CA GLY A 83 -12.09 -1.65 -3.31
C GLY A 83 -11.76 -2.19 -4.71
N ASN A 84 -12.00 -3.48 -4.94
CA ASN A 84 -11.76 -4.11 -6.23
C ASN A 84 -12.58 -3.47 -7.35
N ILE A 85 -13.88 -3.19 -7.11
CA ILE A 85 -14.75 -2.52 -8.08
C ILE A 85 -14.21 -1.12 -8.45
N TYR A 86 -13.68 -0.36 -7.48
CA TYR A 86 -13.07 0.93 -7.80
C TYR A 86 -11.87 0.80 -8.71
N HIS A 87 -10.95 -0.14 -8.42
CA HIS A 87 -9.76 -0.36 -9.24
C HIS A 87 -10.15 -0.81 -10.65
N ASP A 88 -11.00 -1.84 -10.77
CA ASP A 88 -11.45 -2.35 -12.06
C ASP A 88 -12.18 -1.28 -12.89
N ALA A 89 -13.05 -0.47 -12.25
CA ALA A 89 -13.75 0.60 -12.94
C ALA A 89 -12.81 1.72 -13.41
N LEU A 90 -11.80 2.08 -12.62
CA LEU A 90 -10.78 3.05 -13.02
C LEU A 90 -9.91 2.53 -14.17
N GLU A 91 -9.57 1.24 -14.16
CA GLU A 91 -8.86 0.57 -15.26
C GLU A 91 -9.70 0.61 -16.54
N HIS A 92 -10.97 0.21 -16.47
CA HIS A 92 -11.88 0.25 -17.62
C HIS A 92 -12.04 1.67 -18.17
N PHE A 93 -12.16 2.67 -17.29
CA PHE A 93 -12.22 4.07 -17.70
C PHE A 93 -10.94 4.51 -18.41
N ALA A 94 -9.78 4.18 -17.87
CA ALA A 94 -8.48 4.52 -18.48
C ALA A 94 -8.33 3.88 -19.87
N LYS A 95 -8.66 2.60 -20.02
CA LYS A 95 -8.64 1.90 -21.33
C LYS A 95 -9.57 2.52 -22.35
N ARG A 96 -10.73 3.07 -21.92
CA ARG A 96 -11.63 3.82 -22.81
C ARG A 96 -10.99 5.11 -23.29
N VAL A 97 -10.32 5.85 -22.38
CA VAL A 97 -9.59 7.06 -22.77
C VAL A 97 -8.48 6.71 -23.77
N GLU A 98 -7.67 5.69 -23.50
CA GLU A 98 -6.57 5.26 -24.38
C GLU A 98 -7.04 4.80 -25.77
N SER A 99 -8.21 4.16 -25.85
CA SER A 99 -8.77 3.65 -27.12
C SER A 99 -9.58 4.67 -27.88
N SER A 100 -9.75 5.88 -27.36
CA SER A 100 -10.54 6.96 -27.96
C SER A 100 -9.68 7.98 -28.71
N GLU A 101 -10.33 8.95 -29.36
CA GLU A 101 -9.68 10.15 -29.91
C GLU A 101 -9.34 11.21 -28.86
N TYR A 102 -9.81 11.04 -27.62
CA TYR A 102 -9.60 11.98 -26.54
C TYR A 102 -8.38 11.60 -25.69
N THR A 103 -7.89 12.58 -24.97
CA THR A 103 -6.85 12.41 -23.94
C THR A 103 -7.39 12.81 -22.58
N TRP A 104 -6.66 12.56 -21.52
CA TRP A 104 -6.98 13.03 -20.18
C TRP A 104 -7.15 14.56 -20.09
N PHE A 105 -6.56 15.30 -21.04
CA PHE A 105 -6.63 16.76 -21.12
C PHE A 105 -7.83 17.26 -21.92
N THR A 106 -8.34 16.46 -22.86
CA THR A 106 -9.35 16.91 -23.84
C THR A 106 -10.70 16.21 -23.71
N LEU A 107 -10.83 15.24 -22.78
CA LEU A 107 -12.06 14.46 -22.58
C LEU A 107 -13.22 15.36 -22.13
N PRO A 108 -14.33 15.47 -22.89
CA PRO A 108 -15.50 16.27 -22.55
C PRO A 108 -16.20 15.80 -21.28
N ALA A 109 -16.77 16.73 -20.50
CA ALA A 109 -17.35 16.43 -19.20
C ALA A 109 -18.61 15.51 -19.27
N ASP A 110 -19.39 15.61 -20.33
CA ASP A 110 -20.52 14.73 -20.59
C ASP A 110 -20.08 13.28 -20.85
N LEU A 111 -19.04 13.09 -21.65
CA LEU A 111 -18.44 11.77 -21.88
C LEU A 111 -17.77 11.20 -20.62
N GLN A 112 -17.19 12.02 -19.77
CA GLN A 112 -16.64 11.57 -18.49
C GLN A 112 -17.72 10.85 -17.65
N ALA A 113 -18.91 11.48 -17.53
CA ALA A 113 -20.01 10.92 -16.76
C ALA A 113 -20.54 9.60 -17.38
N GLU A 114 -20.71 9.56 -18.68
CA GLU A 114 -21.17 8.38 -19.42
C GLU A 114 -20.15 7.23 -19.26
N TRP A 115 -18.88 7.48 -19.47
CA TRP A 115 -17.85 6.45 -19.41
C TRP A 115 -17.62 5.91 -18.00
N VAL A 116 -17.83 6.72 -16.96
CA VAL A 116 -17.82 6.23 -15.59
C VAL A 116 -18.93 5.20 -15.37
N GLU A 117 -20.15 5.48 -15.83
CA GLU A 117 -21.28 4.52 -15.70
C GLU A 117 -20.98 3.19 -16.39
N VAL A 118 -20.54 3.25 -17.64
CA VAL A 118 -20.22 2.04 -18.41
C VAL A 118 -19.06 1.28 -17.79
N SER A 119 -18.02 1.97 -17.33
CA SER A 119 -16.86 1.33 -16.69
C SER A 119 -17.23 0.68 -15.35
N MET A 120 -18.17 1.26 -14.62
CA MET A 120 -18.72 0.67 -13.40
C MET A 120 -19.54 -0.60 -13.70
N GLU A 121 -20.35 -0.58 -14.77
CA GLU A 121 -21.11 -1.75 -15.19
C GLU A 121 -20.19 -2.90 -15.61
N ASP A 122 -19.13 -2.59 -16.36
CA ASP A 122 -18.12 -3.58 -16.75
C ASP A 122 -17.43 -4.20 -15.52
N ALA A 123 -17.05 -3.38 -14.53
CA ALA A 123 -16.43 -3.84 -13.29
C ALA A 123 -17.36 -4.74 -12.47
N ILE A 124 -18.65 -4.39 -12.37
CA ILE A 124 -19.66 -5.21 -11.69
C ILE A 124 -19.86 -6.56 -12.39
N LEU A 125 -19.92 -6.57 -13.72
CA LEU A 125 -20.02 -7.80 -14.50
C LEU A 125 -18.79 -8.68 -14.31
N GLY A 126 -17.60 -8.10 -14.15
CA GLY A 126 -16.36 -8.79 -13.87
C GLY A 126 -16.31 -9.49 -12.51
N CYS A 127 -17.10 -9.06 -11.53
CA CYS A 127 -17.17 -9.68 -10.19
C CYS A 127 -17.75 -11.10 -10.16
N GLY A 128 -18.34 -11.60 -11.25
CA GLY A 128 -18.81 -12.99 -11.42
C GLY A 128 -20.07 -13.35 -10.65
N ASN A 129 -20.36 -12.76 -9.50
CA ASN A 129 -21.58 -13.02 -8.70
C ASN A 129 -22.49 -11.78 -8.64
N THR A 130 -23.14 -11.49 -9.76
CA THR A 130 -24.03 -10.32 -9.87
C THR A 130 -25.31 -10.43 -9.02
N ALA A 131 -25.70 -11.63 -8.62
CA ALA A 131 -26.91 -11.84 -7.79
C ALA A 131 -26.81 -11.14 -6.41
N VAL A 132 -25.60 -10.96 -5.88
CA VAL A 132 -25.39 -10.21 -4.61
C VAL A 132 -25.85 -8.76 -4.75
N PHE A 133 -25.80 -8.19 -5.94
CA PHE A 133 -26.19 -6.78 -6.19
C PHE A 133 -27.69 -6.58 -6.38
N GLU A 134 -28.49 -7.65 -6.47
CA GLU A 134 -29.95 -7.55 -6.58
C GLU A 134 -30.63 -7.18 -5.25
N GLU A 135 -29.96 -7.41 -4.14
CA GLU A 135 -30.45 -7.01 -2.81
C GLU A 135 -30.58 -5.50 -2.68
N PRO A 136 -31.70 -4.96 -2.12
CA PRO A 136 -31.92 -3.53 -2.00
C PRO A 136 -30.81 -2.78 -1.27
N ARG A 137 -30.21 -3.39 -0.24
CA ARG A 137 -29.08 -2.83 0.51
C ARG A 137 -27.84 -2.67 -0.39
N ASN A 138 -27.53 -3.70 -1.17
CA ASN A 138 -26.34 -3.71 -2.02
C ASN A 138 -26.52 -2.77 -3.22
N ARG A 139 -27.74 -2.65 -3.77
CA ARG A 139 -28.06 -1.62 -4.78
C ARG A 139 -27.80 -0.21 -4.26
N TYR A 140 -28.23 0.10 -3.04
CA TYR A 140 -27.93 1.39 -2.43
C TYR A 140 -26.42 1.64 -2.27
N LEU A 141 -25.66 0.61 -1.85
CA LEU A 141 -24.21 0.70 -1.75
C LEU A 141 -23.56 0.95 -3.12
N LEU A 142 -24.04 0.28 -4.17
CA LEU A 142 -23.55 0.52 -5.54
C LEU A 142 -23.79 1.95 -6.02
N GLU A 143 -24.97 2.54 -5.73
CA GLU A 143 -25.21 3.96 -6.08
C GLU A 143 -24.24 4.89 -5.35
N ARG A 144 -23.88 4.59 -4.10
CA ARG A 144 -22.84 5.32 -3.38
C ARG A 144 -21.46 5.14 -4.03
N VAL A 145 -21.13 3.93 -4.42
CA VAL A 145 -19.87 3.62 -5.13
C VAL A 145 -19.80 4.40 -6.44
N LYS A 146 -20.88 4.42 -7.24
CA LYS A 146 -20.98 5.23 -8.47
C LYS A 146 -20.77 6.72 -8.22
N ALA A 147 -21.44 7.26 -7.21
CA ALA A 147 -21.28 8.69 -6.85
C ALA A 147 -19.85 9.03 -6.45
N THR A 148 -19.19 8.14 -5.69
CA THR A 148 -17.79 8.29 -5.31
C THR A 148 -16.88 8.20 -6.54
N LEU A 149 -17.11 7.24 -7.43
CA LEU A 149 -16.32 7.06 -8.64
C LEU A 149 -16.42 8.25 -9.59
N ARG A 150 -17.63 8.81 -9.81
CA ARG A 150 -17.80 10.04 -10.61
C ARG A 150 -16.95 11.17 -10.06
N LYS A 151 -16.98 11.37 -8.74
CA LYS A 151 -16.18 12.42 -8.08
C LYS A 151 -14.67 12.13 -8.18
N THR A 152 -14.27 10.88 -8.00
CA THR A 152 -12.87 10.44 -8.16
C THR A 152 -12.35 10.72 -9.56
N VAL A 153 -13.05 10.27 -10.62
CA VAL A 153 -12.65 10.48 -12.00
C VAL A 153 -12.58 11.97 -12.33
N TRP A 154 -13.60 12.74 -11.93
CA TRP A 154 -13.57 14.19 -12.10
C TRP A 154 -12.33 14.83 -11.45
N ALA A 155 -12.02 14.45 -10.20
CA ALA A 155 -10.86 15.01 -9.50
C ALA A 155 -9.53 14.59 -10.14
N LEU A 156 -9.41 13.31 -10.56
CA LEU A 156 -8.21 12.82 -11.24
C LEU A 156 -7.97 13.56 -12.57
N ILE A 157 -9.02 13.81 -13.37
CA ILE A 157 -8.92 14.57 -14.60
C ILE A 157 -8.52 16.01 -14.30
N ALA A 158 -9.18 16.67 -13.33
CA ALA A 158 -8.86 18.02 -12.91
C ALA A 158 -7.40 18.14 -12.42
N GLN A 159 -6.88 17.13 -11.71
CA GLN A 159 -5.49 17.08 -11.27
C GLN A 159 -4.51 16.93 -12.45
N VAL A 160 -4.81 16.05 -13.41
CA VAL A 160 -3.99 15.87 -14.61
C VAL A 160 -3.92 17.17 -15.43
N GLN A 161 -5.06 17.84 -15.59
CA GLN A 161 -5.16 19.09 -16.36
C GLN A 161 -4.39 20.27 -15.73
N LYS A 162 -4.02 20.17 -14.45
CA LYS A 162 -3.21 21.18 -13.76
C LYS A 162 -1.71 21.04 -13.99
N GLY A 163 -1.27 19.96 -14.64
CA GLY A 163 0.16 19.67 -14.84
C GLY A 163 0.50 19.19 -16.24
N HIS A 164 1.71 18.71 -16.39
CA HIS A 164 2.25 18.13 -17.63
C HIS A 164 2.42 16.61 -17.54
N PHE A 165 2.23 16.02 -16.36
CA PHE A 165 2.31 14.57 -16.21
C PHE A 165 1.15 13.89 -16.93
N VAL A 166 1.48 12.94 -17.79
CA VAL A 166 0.51 12.17 -18.56
C VAL A 166 0.37 10.80 -17.92
N PRO A 167 -0.86 10.34 -17.57
CA PRO A 167 -1.10 8.97 -17.23
C PRO A 167 -0.69 8.05 -18.36
N SER A 168 0.34 7.23 -18.18
CA SER A 168 0.98 6.46 -19.25
C SER A 168 0.73 4.96 -19.14
N GLU A 169 0.51 4.44 -17.95
CA GLU A 169 0.28 3.01 -17.73
C GLU A 169 -0.70 2.80 -16.57
N PHE A 170 -1.60 1.81 -16.71
CA PHE A 170 -2.59 1.44 -15.70
C PHE A 170 -2.54 -0.05 -15.43
N GLU A 171 -2.73 -0.46 -14.17
CA GLU A 171 -2.81 -1.86 -13.74
C GLU A 171 -1.64 -2.72 -14.26
N VAL A 172 -0.43 -2.17 -14.18
CA VAL A 172 0.79 -2.81 -14.70
C VAL A 172 1.16 -4.01 -13.85
N SER A 173 0.95 -5.20 -14.39
CA SER A 173 1.27 -6.45 -13.70
C SER A 173 2.77 -6.75 -13.71
N PHE A 174 3.32 -7.12 -12.56
CA PHE A 174 4.70 -7.63 -12.45
C PHE A 174 4.92 -8.94 -13.21
N SER A 175 3.86 -9.71 -13.53
CA SER A 175 3.97 -10.92 -14.34
C SER A 175 4.30 -10.63 -15.82
N GLN A 176 3.97 -9.44 -16.31
CA GLN A 176 4.41 -8.98 -17.63
C GLN A 176 5.86 -8.50 -17.63
N ALA A 177 6.41 -8.31 -16.44
CA ALA A 177 7.72 -7.78 -16.13
C ALA A 177 8.67 -8.85 -15.54
N ASP A 178 8.49 -10.12 -15.89
CA ASP A 178 9.25 -11.28 -15.35
C ASP A 178 10.79 -11.12 -15.45
N HIS A 179 11.28 -10.10 -16.16
CA HIS A 179 12.70 -9.79 -16.38
C HIS A 179 13.15 -8.52 -15.65
N LEU A 180 12.34 -7.96 -14.74
CA LEU A 180 12.75 -6.78 -13.96
C LEU A 180 13.55 -7.19 -12.74
N ASP A 181 14.69 -6.56 -12.55
CA ASP A 181 15.51 -6.74 -11.35
C ASP A 181 14.80 -6.20 -10.09
N ALA A 182 13.99 -5.15 -10.25
CA ALA A 182 13.21 -4.56 -9.18
C ALA A 182 12.20 -5.50 -8.50
N VAL A 183 11.85 -6.62 -9.13
CA VAL A 183 10.87 -7.60 -8.58
C VAL A 183 11.45 -9.01 -8.43
N ASN A 184 12.72 -9.23 -8.81
CA ASN A 184 13.42 -10.51 -8.73
C ASN A 184 14.65 -10.40 -7.83
N PHE A 185 14.61 -11.03 -6.68
CA PHE A 185 15.67 -10.96 -5.68
C PHE A 185 16.40 -12.28 -5.53
N THR A 186 17.72 -12.23 -5.51
CA THR A 186 18.57 -13.38 -5.16
C THR A 186 18.77 -13.39 -3.64
N LEU A 187 18.27 -14.44 -2.98
CA LEU A 187 18.37 -14.61 -1.53
C LEU A 187 19.64 -15.39 -1.14
N SER A 188 20.00 -16.41 -1.94
CA SER A 188 21.21 -17.20 -1.84
C SER A 188 21.58 -17.77 -3.21
N GLU A 189 22.63 -18.60 -3.30
CA GLU A 189 23.00 -19.29 -4.55
C GLU A 189 21.88 -20.16 -5.13
N GLN A 190 20.97 -20.67 -4.31
CA GLN A 190 19.93 -21.62 -4.71
C GLN A 190 18.51 -21.10 -4.50
N GLU A 191 18.36 -19.96 -3.82
CA GLU A 191 17.06 -19.45 -3.39
C GLU A 191 16.82 -18.07 -3.99
N LYS A 192 15.64 -17.87 -4.54
CA LYS A 192 15.21 -16.62 -5.14
C LYS A 192 13.87 -16.20 -4.58
N MET A 193 13.60 -14.92 -4.57
CA MET A 193 12.28 -14.37 -4.30
C MET A 193 11.81 -13.59 -5.51
N ARG A 194 10.56 -13.81 -5.88
CA ARG A 194 9.87 -13.06 -6.93
C ARG A 194 8.67 -12.36 -6.34
N LEU A 195 8.58 -11.06 -6.57
CA LEU A 195 7.41 -10.29 -6.18
C LEU A 195 6.35 -10.34 -7.28
N ARG A 196 5.12 -10.56 -6.84
CA ARG A 196 3.92 -10.41 -7.64
C ARG A 196 3.16 -9.19 -7.16
N GLY A 197 2.59 -8.46 -8.08
CA GLY A 197 1.83 -7.25 -7.78
C GLY A 197 1.39 -6.56 -9.04
N ARG A 198 0.70 -5.46 -8.86
CA ARG A 198 0.18 -4.62 -9.94
C ARG A 198 0.28 -3.18 -9.49
N ILE A 199 0.81 -2.33 -10.37
CA ILE A 199 0.88 -0.88 -10.14
C ILE A 199 -0.41 -0.29 -10.68
N ASP A 200 -1.17 0.39 -9.84
CA ASP A 200 -2.46 0.91 -10.25
C ASP A 200 -2.33 1.96 -11.35
N ARG A 201 -1.39 2.90 -11.21
CA ARG A 201 -1.16 3.96 -12.20
C ARG A 201 0.27 4.48 -12.19
N VAL A 202 0.83 4.63 -13.37
CA VAL A 202 2.11 5.30 -13.64
C VAL A 202 1.87 6.51 -14.50
N ASP A 203 2.33 7.68 -14.07
CA ASP A 203 2.33 8.89 -14.87
C ASP A 203 3.76 9.28 -15.23
N THR A 204 3.97 9.77 -16.45
CA THR A 204 5.26 10.22 -16.92
C THR A 204 5.22 11.68 -17.38
N TYR A 205 6.33 12.37 -17.18
CA TYR A 205 6.60 13.67 -17.77
C TYR A 205 7.94 13.61 -18.50
N GLU A 206 7.92 13.89 -19.80
CA GLU A 206 9.08 13.83 -20.68
C GLU A 206 9.66 15.24 -20.87
N SER A 207 10.92 15.44 -20.46
CA SER A 207 11.75 16.59 -20.74
C SER A 207 12.71 16.29 -21.91
N GLU A 208 13.60 17.22 -22.28
CA GLU A 208 14.52 17.03 -23.40
C GLU A 208 15.41 15.78 -23.18
N ASP A 209 16.06 15.67 -22.02
CA ASP A 209 17.03 14.61 -21.72
C ASP A 209 16.53 13.59 -20.68
N LYS A 210 15.42 13.87 -20.01
CA LYS A 210 14.93 13.09 -18.88
C LYS A 210 13.46 12.68 -19.04
N VAL A 211 13.11 11.59 -18.36
CA VAL A 211 11.73 11.17 -18.14
C VAL A 211 11.48 11.03 -16.64
N TYR A 212 10.52 11.75 -16.13
CA TYR A 212 10.15 11.74 -14.74
C TYR A 212 8.96 10.81 -14.51
N VAL A 213 9.05 9.96 -13.48
CA VAL A 213 8.04 8.93 -13.18
C VAL A 213 7.36 9.21 -11.86
N LYS A 214 6.03 9.21 -11.87
CA LYS A 214 5.17 9.36 -10.71
C LYS A 214 4.28 8.14 -10.56
N ILE A 215 4.20 7.59 -9.33
CA ILE A 215 3.34 6.45 -9.01
C ILE A 215 2.15 6.90 -8.19
N ILE A 216 0.96 6.40 -8.54
CA ILE A 216 -0.27 6.59 -7.78
C ILE A 216 -0.87 5.23 -7.50
N ASP A 217 -1.13 4.95 -6.22
CA ASP A 217 -1.82 3.75 -5.74
C ASP A 217 -3.15 4.17 -5.11
N TYR A 218 -4.25 3.58 -5.58
CA TYR A 218 -5.60 3.91 -5.15
C TYR A 218 -5.97 3.22 -3.84
N LYS A 219 -6.48 3.97 -2.87
CA LYS A 219 -6.89 3.42 -1.57
C LYS A 219 -8.33 3.82 -1.23
N SER A 220 -9.17 2.84 -0.99
CA SER A 220 -10.54 3.05 -0.49
C SER A 220 -10.60 3.23 1.05
N GLY A 221 -9.50 2.95 1.76
CA GLY A 221 -9.34 3.12 3.21
C GLY A 221 -8.52 4.34 3.59
N ASN A 222 -8.40 4.61 4.89
CA ASN A 222 -7.62 5.74 5.45
C ASN A 222 -6.12 5.44 5.50
N THR A 223 -5.50 5.15 4.36
CA THR A 223 -4.06 4.95 4.28
C THR A 223 -3.36 6.28 4.03
N SER A 224 -2.37 6.61 4.85
CA SER A 224 -1.51 7.78 4.65
C SER A 224 -0.05 7.36 4.51
N PHE A 225 0.70 8.12 3.72
CA PHE A 225 2.13 7.89 3.54
C PHE A 225 2.90 8.16 4.84
N SER A 226 3.80 7.24 5.20
CA SER A 226 4.66 7.35 6.38
C SER A 226 6.06 6.82 6.09
N LEU A 227 7.06 7.70 6.10
CA LEU A 227 8.46 7.31 5.96
C LEU A 227 8.90 6.37 7.10
N LEU A 228 8.39 6.60 8.31
CA LEU A 228 8.65 5.74 9.47
C LEU A 228 8.12 4.32 9.26
N ASN A 229 6.94 4.17 8.64
CA ASN A 229 6.41 2.84 8.31
C ASN A 229 7.23 2.15 7.22
N ILE A 230 7.81 2.90 6.27
CA ILE A 230 8.75 2.35 5.30
C ILE A 230 9.99 1.82 6.02
N TYR A 231 10.58 2.61 6.92
CA TYR A 231 11.74 2.20 7.72
C TYR A 231 11.47 0.94 8.55
N HIS A 232 10.28 0.78 9.09
CA HIS A 232 9.90 -0.41 9.85
C HIS A 232 9.41 -1.59 8.99
N GLY A 233 9.41 -1.46 7.67
CA GLY A 233 8.96 -2.52 6.74
C GLY A 233 7.44 -2.70 6.66
N LEU A 234 6.66 -1.74 7.17
CA LEU A 234 5.19 -1.82 7.27
C LEU A 234 4.47 -1.15 6.09
N GLN A 235 5.19 -0.41 5.22
CA GLN A 235 4.62 0.32 4.09
C GLN A 235 5.62 0.40 2.92
N LEU A 236 5.87 -0.72 2.26
CA LEU A 236 6.90 -0.85 1.22
C LEU A 236 6.36 -0.66 -0.20
N GLN A 237 5.04 -0.77 -0.37
CA GLN A 237 4.36 -0.89 -1.65
C GLN A 237 4.75 0.20 -2.64
N LEU A 238 4.66 1.47 -2.27
CA LEU A 238 4.93 2.58 -3.18
C LEU A 238 6.37 2.63 -3.68
N VAL A 239 7.35 2.29 -2.82
CA VAL A 239 8.77 2.29 -3.20
C VAL A 239 9.07 1.13 -4.17
N VAL A 240 8.53 -0.06 -3.89
CA VAL A 240 8.69 -1.22 -4.80
C VAL A 240 8.04 -0.93 -6.16
N TYR A 241 6.88 -0.29 -6.17
CA TYR A 241 6.19 0.09 -7.41
C TYR A 241 6.98 1.14 -8.19
N LEU A 242 7.56 2.13 -7.48
CA LEU A 242 8.45 3.11 -8.10
C LEU A 242 9.65 2.43 -8.77
N ASN A 243 10.34 1.52 -8.06
CA ASN A 243 11.50 0.82 -8.60
C ASN A 243 11.16 0.05 -9.88
N ALA A 244 10.04 -0.67 -9.87
CA ALA A 244 9.56 -1.41 -11.04
C ALA A 244 9.19 -0.48 -12.20
N ALA A 245 8.53 0.64 -11.92
CA ALA A 245 8.14 1.60 -12.95
C ALA A 245 9.32 2.36 -13.55
N LEU A 246 10.33 2.71 -12.74
CA LEU A 246 11.57 3.33 -13.24
C LEU A 246 12.29 2.39 -14.21
N GLU A 247 12.43 1.09 -13.86
CA GLU A 247 13.06 0.10 -14.71
C GLU A 247 12.27 -0.15 -16.00
N LEU A 248 10.93 -0.24 -15.95
CA LEU A 248 10.06 -0.35 -17.13
C LEU A 248 10.20 0.86 -18.05
N THR A 249 10.15 2.06 -17.45
CA THR A 249 10.25 3.32 -18.21
C THR A 249 11.62 3.44 -18.85
N ALA A 250 12.70 3.08 -18.18
CA ALA A 250 14.05 3.10 -18.76
C ALA A 250 14.19 2.17 -19.97
N LYS A 251 13.53 1.02 -19.97
CA LYS A 251 13.47 0.11 -21.11
C LYS A 251 12.69 0.69 -22.30
N LYS A 252 11.66 1.50 -22.01
CA LYS A 252 10.80 2.15 -23.03
C LYS A 252 11.47 3.38 -23.64
N TYR A 253 12.14 4.18 -22.83
CA TYR A 253 12.78 5.45 -23.23
C TYR A 253 14.31 5.31 -23.32
N THR A 254 14.77 4.51 -24.28
CA THR A 254 16.21 4.30 -24.49
C THR A 254 16.90 5.59 -24.88
N GLY A 255 17.92 6.00 -24.10
CA GLY A 255 18.70 7.23 -24.36
C GLY A 255 18.30 8.43 -23.54
N LYS A 256 17.26 8.33 -22.70
CA LYS A 256 16.93 9.34 -21.71
C LYS A 256 17.18 8.82 -20.29
N GLU A 257 17.56 9.71 -19.39
CA GLU A 257 17.65 9.42 -17.97
C GLU A 257 16.26 9.34 -17.37
N VAL A 258 15.98 8.32 -16.54
CA VAL A 258 14.67 8.14 -15.90
C VAL A 258 14.80 8.40 -14.41
N GLU A 259 14.05 9.38 -13.91
CA GLU A 259 14.12 9.84 -12.52
C GLU A 259 12.78 9.77 -11.79
N PRO A 260 12.81 9.57 -10.45
CA PRO A 260 11.62 9.58 -9.63
C PRO A 260 11.06 11.00 -9.47
N ALA A 261 9.78 11.18 -9.73
CA ALA A 261 9.07 12.43 -9.50
C ALA A 261 8.27 12.43 -8.20
N GLY A 262 7.68 11.29 -7.84
CA GLY A 262 6.90 11.17 -6.62
C GLY A 262 6.18 9.84 -6.48
N ILE A 263 5.80 9.55 -5.24
CA ILE A 263 5.03 8.36 -4.87
C ILE A 263 3.84 8.77 -4.01
N PHE A 264 2.65 8.28 -4.37
CA PHE A 264 1.42 8.76 -3.77
C PHE A 264 0.40 7.66 -3.54
N TYR A 265 -0.31 7.80 -2.44
CA TYR A 265 -1.64 7.25 -2.27
C TYR A 265 -2.68 8.27 -2.73
N TYR A 266 -3.68 7.82 -3.46
CA TYR A 266 -4.88 8.58 -3.76
C TYR A 266 -6.06 7.98 -3.01
N HIS A 267 -6.67 8.75 -2.13
CA HIS A 267 -7.83 8.29 -1.38
C HIS A 267 -9.10 8.40 -2.24
N ILE A 268 -9.67 7.24 -2.60
CA ILE A 268 -10.97 7.17 -3.27
C ILE A 268 -12.04 7.50 -2.25
N GLY A 269 -12.67 8.66 -2.39
CA GLY A 269 -13.63 9.15 -1.44
C GLY A 269 -14.64 10.14 -2.02
N ASN A 270 -15.70 10.35 -1.28
CA ASN A 270 -16.68 11.38 -1.57
C ASN A 270 -16.70 12.40 -0.43
N PRO A 271 -15.70 13.31 -0.38
CA PRO A 271 -15.57 14.26 0.71
C PRO A 271 -16.77 15.22 0.74
N MET A 272 -17.20 15.56 1.95
CA MET A 272 -18.13 16.65 2.20
C MET A 272 -17.31 17.90 2.56
N VAL A 273 -17.68 19.01 1.98
CA VAL A 273 -17.10 20.32 2.25
C VAL A 273 -18.07 21.10 3.12
N ASP A 274 -17.55 21.60 4.24
CA ASP A 274 -18.32 22.51 5.08
C ASP A 274 -18.41 23.87 4.36
N GLY A 275 -19.62 24.45 4.33
CA GLY A 275 -19.88 25.73 3.70
C GLY A 275 -20.92 26.54 4.47
N ASN A 276 -20.91 27.85 4.29
CA ASN A 276 -21.87 28.77 4.87
C ASN A 276 -23.09 28.99 3.95
N GLY A 277 -23.12 28.33 2.77
CA GLY A 277 -24.18 28.45 1.78
C GLY A 277 -24.05 29.69 0.87
N THR A 278 -22.91 30.36 0.91
CA THR A 278 -22.58 31.56 0.08
C THR A 278 -21.46 31.29 -0.92
N GLU A 279 -20.86 30.11 -0.85
CA GLU A 279 -19.74 29.72 -1.69
C GLU A 279 -20.18 29.52 -3.15
N SER A 280 -19.34 29.96 -4.07
CA SER A 280 -19.50 29.68 -5.50
C SER A 280 -19.22 28.19 -5.80
N GLU A 281 -19.74 27.70 -6.91
CA GLU A 281 -19.44 26.33 -7.36
C GLU A 281 -17.94 26.08 -7.52
N GLU A 282 -17.17 27.09 -7.94
CA GLU A 282 -15.72 26.98 -8.11
C GLU A 282 -15.00 26.87 -6.78
N GLU A 283 -15.40 27.62 -5.76
CA GLU A 283 -14.86 27.50 -4.39
C GLU A 283 -15.13 26.11 -3.81
N ILE A 284 -16.33 25.57 -4.03
CA ILE A 284 -16.69 24.20 -3.60
C ILE A 284 -15.83 23.17 -4.34
N ARG A 285 -15.66 23.31 -5.67
CA ARG A 285 -14.81 22.41 -6.46
C ARG A 285 -13.37 22.44 -5.99
N GLN A 286 -12.81 23.61 -5.74
CA GLN A 286 -11.46 23.78 -5.22
C GLN A 286 -11.29 23.11 -3.85
N ALA A 287 -12.22 23.32 -2.94
CA ALA A 287 -12.20 22.71 -1.61
C ALA A 287 -12.29 21.18 -1.67
N VAL A 288 -13.09 20.62 -2.60
CA VAL A 288 -13.15 19.17 -2.84
C VAL A 288 -11.82 18.64 -3.38
N LEU A 289 -11.19 19.36 -4.34
CA LEU A 289 -9.87 18.97 -4.86
C LEU A 289 -8.80 18.95 -3.76
N GLU A 290 -8.82 19.93 -2.86
CA GLU A 290 -7.90 19.99 -1.72
C GLU A 290 -8.06 18.79 -0.76
N GLN A 291 -9.28 18.29 -0.56
CA GLN A 291 -9.52 17.09 0.24
C GLN A 291 -9.12 15.80 -0.48
N LEU A 292 -9.15 15.78 -1.81
CA LEU A 292 -8.73 14.66 -2.66
C LEU A 292 -7.28 14.78 -3.15
N LYS A 293 -6.49 15.65 -2.53
CA LYS A 293 -5.07 15.84 -2.81
C LYS A 293 -4.30 14.53 -2.65
N LEU A 294 -3.32 14.32 -3.52
CA LEU A 294 -2.38 13.21 -3.44
C LEU A 294 -1.65 13.20 -2.08
N ASN A 295 -1.52 12.04 -1.47
CA ASN A 295 -0.86 11.84 -0.19
C ASN A 295 0.43 11.04 -0.35
N GLY A 296 1.57 11.69 -0.21
CA GLY A 296 2.87 11.05 -0.44
C GLY A 296 4.01 12.03 -0.35
N VAL A 297 5.06 11.76 -1.11
CA VAL A 297 6.22 12.65 -1.25
C VAL A 297 6.51 12.96 -2.71
N VAL A 298 7.03 14.15 -2.93
CA VAL A 298 7.32 14.73 -4.25
C VAL A 298 8.82 15.01 -4.33
N ASN A 299 9.41 14.89 -5.51
CA ASN A 299 10.76 15.34 -5.76
C ASN A 299 10.84 16.87 -5.53
N GLU A 300 11.86 17.31 -4.79
CA GLU A 300 12.00 18.71 -4.38
C GLU A 300 12.42 19.66 -5.52
N GLU A 301 12.83 19.10 -6.67
CA GLU A 301 13.21 19.92 -7.82
C GLU A 301 12.01 20.69 -8.35
N ARG A 302 12.21 22.00 -8.52
CA ARG A 302 11.14 22.92 -8.88
C ARG A 302 10.49 22.58 -10.21
N GLU A 303 11.26 22.16 -11.18
CA GLU A 303 10.77 21.71 -12.49
C GLU A 303 9.77 20.56 -12.34
N ILE A 304 10.09 19.59 -11.48
CA ILE A 304 9.29 18.37 -11.29
C ILE A 304 7.97 18.67 -10.60
N TYR A 305 7.99 19.33 -9.44
CA TYR A 305 6.74 19.58 -8.72
C TYR A 305 5.86 20.62 -9.42
N ARG A 306 6.46 21.56 -10.17
CA ARG A 306 5.72 22.49 -11.01
C ARG A 306 5.11 21.79 -12.23
N ALA A 307 5.75 20.77 -12.79
CA ALA A 307 5.14 19.96 -13.82
C ALA A 307 3.92 19.14 -13.33
N MET A 308 3.74 18.94 -12.01
CA MET A 308 2.54 18.31 -11.46
C MET A 308 1.38 19.29 -11.20
N ASP A 309 1.69 20.55 -10.89
CA ASP A 309 0.71 21.64 -10.71
C ASP A 309 1.39 22.95 -11.10
N ILE A 310 1.03 23.48 -12.28
CA ILE A 310 1.76 24.59 -12.91
C ILE A 310 1.52 25.91 -12.19
N ASP A 311 0.27 26.19 -11.84
CA ASP A 311 -0.18 27.53 -11.49
C ASP A 311 -0.62 27.68 -10.03
N PHE A 312 -0.11 26.86 -9.11
CA PHE A 312 -0.48 27.05 -7.72
C PHE A 312 0.27 28.22 -7.07
N SER A 313 -0.44 28.97 -6.23
CA SER A 313 0.10 29.99 -5.36
C SER A 313 -0.17 29.60 -3.89
N GLY A 314 0.85 29.59 -3.08
CA GLY A 314 0.74 29.14 -1.70
C GLY A 314 0.77 27.62 -1.57
N ASN A 315 -0.36 26.95 -1.41
CA ASN A 315 -0.44 25.49 -1.35
C ASN A 315 -1.05 24.93 -2.62
N SER A 316 -0.47 23.84 -3.15
CA SER A 316 -1.07 23.10 -4.25
C SER A 316 -2.33 22.36 -3.78
N ALA A 317 -3.35 22.28 -4.63
CA ALA A 317 -4.54 21.46 -4.44
C ALA A 317 -4.36 20.02 -4.97
N VAL A 318 -3.25 19.76 -5.67
CA VAL A 318 -2.96 18.46 -6.32
C VAL A 318 -1.98 17.63 -5.49
N ILE A 319 -0.87 18.23 -5.08
CA ILE A 319 0.26 17.58 -4.42
C ILE A 319 0.53 18.18 -3.03
N PRO A 320 1.18 17.45 -2.11
CA PRO A 320 1.46 17.94 -0.76
C PRO A 320 2.64 18.93 -0.71
N VAL A 321 2.63 19.92 -1.60
CA VAL A 321 3.67 20.95 -1.73
C VAL A 321 3.05 22.34 -1.55
N GLY A 322 3.80 23.24 -0.93
CA GLY A 322 3.48 24.64 -0.86
C GLY A 322 4.71 25.51 -1.02
N GLU A 323 4.56 26.65 -1.69
CA GLU A 323 5.59 27.66 -1.83
C GLU A 323 5.26 28.92 -1.00
N LYS A 324 6.31 29.59 -0.55
CA LYS A 324 6.22 30.93 0.02
C LYS A 324 6.23 31.99 -1.10
N ALA A 325 5.99 33.24 -0.76
CA ALA A 325 5.99 34.35 -1.71
C ALA A 325 7.34 34.55 -2.43
N ASP A 326 8.44 34.12 -1.80
CA ASP A 326 9.81 34.18 -2.37
C ASP A 326 10.15 32.98 -3.26
N GLY A 327 9.20 32.05 -3.48
CA GLY A 327 9.38 30.84 -4.28
C GLY A 327 10.07 29.69 -3.55
N SER A 328 10.44 29.83 -2.28
CA SER A 328 10.97 28.74 -1.47
C SER A 328 9.87 27.83 -0.97
N LEU A 329 10.20 26.55 -0.74
CA LEU A 329 9.27 25.57 -0.19
C LEU A 329 8.84 25.92 1.24
N LYS A 330 7.57 25.69 1.56
CA LYS A 330 7.07 25.77 2.94
C LYS A 330 7.61 24.60 3.76
N ALA A 331 7.79 24.80 5.06
CA ALA A 331 8.18 23.73 5.98
C ALA A 331 7.20 22.55 6.03
N SER A 332 5.94 22.76 5.61
CA SER A 332 4.91 21.71 5.52
C SER A 332 4.96 20.92 4.21
N ALA A 333 5.81 21.31 3.27
CA ALA A 333 5.95 20.58 2.00
C ALA A 333 6.56 19.20 2.26
N LYS A 334 5.92 18.17 1.67
CA LYS A 334 6.41 16.80 1.76
C LYS A 334 7.24 16.48 0.52
N THR A 335 8.49 16.88 0.56
CA THR A 335 9.43 16.70 -0.54
C THR A 335 10.63 15.86 -0.14
N VAL A 336 11.24 15.20 -1.11
CA VAL A 336 12.47 14.42 -1.01
C VAL A 336 13.34 14.69 -2.22
N SER A 337 14.66 14.64 -2.09
CA SER A 337 15.57 14.74 -3.22
C SER A 337 15.60 13.45 -4.05
N THR A 338 16.12 13.51 -5.27
CA THR A 338 16.39 12.31 -6.09
C THR A 338 17.29 11.33 -5.35
N GLU A 339 18.33 11.80 -4.64
CA GLU A 339 19.23 10.96 -3.82
C GLU A 339 18.49 10.28 -2.68
N GLU A 340 17.56 10.96 -2.02
CA GLU A 340 16.74 10.39 -0.96
C GLU A 340 15.76 9.34 -1.49
N PHE A 341 15.23 9.48 -2.71
CA PHE A 341 14.48 8.42 -3.38
C PHE A 341 15.33 7.17 -3.60
N HIS A 342 16.58 7.34 -4.05
CA HIS A 342 17.52 6.21 -4.20
C HIS A 342 17.84 5.57 -2.85
N THR A 343 18.05 6.38 -1.80
CA THR A 343 18.25 5.88 -0.42
C THR A 343 17.07 5.00 0.04
N MET A 344 15.84 5.46 -0.18
CA MET A 344 14.64 4.66 0.16
C MET A 344 14.57 3.37 -0.66
N SER A 345 14.90 3.43 -1.96
CA SER A 345 14.89 2.28 -2.86
C SER A 345 15.88 1.22 -2.42
N ASP A 346 17.13 1.60 -2.14
CA ASP A 346 18.19 0.70 -1.70
C ASP A 346 17.86 0.07 -0.36
N TYR A 347 17.38 0.87 0.60
CA TYR A 347 16.95 0.38 1.90
C TYR A 347 15.81 -0.65 1.78
N VAL A 348 14.78 -0.34 0.99
CA VAL A 348 13.65 -1.24 0.78
C VAL A 348 14.11 -2.54 0.10
N ASN A 349 14.97 -2.48 -0.90
CA ASN A 349 15.52 -3.67 -1.55
C ASN A 349 16.28 -4.57 -0.57
N ARG A 350 17.14 -4.00 0.30
CA ARG A 350 17.82 -4.77 1.36
C ARG A 350 16.83 -5.38 2.35
N THR A 351 15.85 -4.61 2.77
CA THR A 351 14.78 -5.06 3.69
C THR A 351 14.00 -6.25 3.12
N LEU A 352 13.61 -6.18 1.84
CA LEU A 352 12.90 -7.26 1.15
C LEU A 352 13.75 -8.56 1.09
N VAL A 353 15.04 -8.43 0.77
CA VAL A 353 15.98 -9.57 0.74
C VAL A 353 16.11 -10.20 2.12
N ASN A 354 16.26 -9.39 3.17
CA ASN A 354 16.37 -9.87 4.55
C ASN A 354 15.10 -10.59 5.00
N MET A 355 13.92 -10.02 4.75
CA MET A 355 12.63 -10.66 5.03
C MET A 355 12.49 -12.00 4.28
N GLY A 356 12.88 -12.05 3.01
CA GLY A 356 12.85 -13.29 2.23
C GLY A 356 13.75 -14.37 2.82
N ARG A 357 14.95 -14.01 3.28
CA ARG A 357 15.88 -14.92 3.96
C ARG A 357 15.33 -15.41 5.29
N GLU A 358 14.75 -14.53 6.10
CA GLU A 358 14.14 -14.91 7.38
C GLU A 358 12.96 -15.87 7.19
N ILE A 359 12.09 -15.63 6.21
CA ILE A 359 10.99 -16.54 5.86
C ILE A 359 11.53 -17.92 5.50
N LEU A 360 12.53 -18.01 4.64
CA LEU A 360 13.12 -19.30 4.23
C LEU A 360 13.93 -19.96 5.34
N ASN A 361 14.45 -19.21 6.31
CA ASN A 361 15.07 -19.74 7.53
C ASN A 361 14.05 -20.21 8.58
N GLY A 362 12.74 -20.04 8.30
CA GLY A 362 11.68 -20.57 9.14
C GLY A 362 11.29 -19.66 10.28
N ALA A 363 11.47 -18.34 10.15
CA ALA A 363 10.99 -17.39 11.14
C ALA A 363 9.46 -17.41 11.21
N VAL A 364 8.93 -17.84 12.35
CA VAL A 364 7.49 -17.93 12.66
C VAL A 364 7.19 -17.39 14.06
N ASP A 365 8.00 -16.44 14.51
CA ASP A 365 7.90 -15.87 15.84
C ASP A 365 6.57 -15.14 16.06
N ILE A 366 5.95 -15.39 17.25
CA ILE A 366 4.80 -14.60 17.71
C ILE A 366 5.31 -13.33 18.37
N LYS A 367 5.75 -12.38 17.56
CA LYS A 367 6.27 -11.07 17.98
C LYS A 367 5.61 -9.94 17.18
N PRO A 368 4.30 -9.70 17.39
CA PRO A 368 3.63 -8.60 16.70
C PRO A 368 4.30 -7.28 17.04
N TYR A 369 4.36 -6.36 16.05
CA TYR A 369 4.88 -5.03 16.35
C TYR A 369 3.94 -4.25 17.28
N GLN A 370 4.51 -3.28 17.97
CA GLN A 370 3.81 -2.22 18.68
C GLN A 370 4.50 -0.89 18.41
N MET A 371 3.73 0.09 17.93
CA MET A 371 4.16 1.46 17.76
C MET A 371 3.05 2.39 18.27
N ASP A 372 3.32 3.14 19.31
CA ASP A 372 2.31 3.89 20.06
C ASP A 372 1.11 3.00 20.46
N ASN A 373 -0.09 3.36 19.96
CA ASN A 373 -1.33 2.62 20.22
C ASN A 373 -1.65 1.59 19.12
N GLN A 374 -0.81 1.47 18.09
CA GLN A 374 -1.03 0.54 16.98
C GLN A 374 -0.20 -0.73 17.20
N THR A 375 -0.81 -1.87 16.88
CA THR A 375 -0.16 -3.16 17.01
C THR A 375 -0.41 -4.03 15.77
N GLY A 376 0.47 -4.99 15.54
CA GLY A 376 0.26 -6.01 14.51
C GLY A 376 -0.93 -6.93 14.78
N CYS A 377 -1.57 -6.78 15.94
CA CYS A 377 -2.73 -7.56 16.35
C CYS A 377 -4.08 -6.89 16.06
N ASP A 378 -4.14 -5.58 15.83
CA ASP A 378 -5.39 -4.82 15.80
C ASP A 378 -6.41 -5.35 14.78
N TYR A 379 -5.94 -5.80 13.62
CA TYR A 379 -6.77 -6.37 12.54
C TYR A 379 -6.35 -7.80 12.18
N CYS A 380 -5.71 -8.52 13.11
CA CYS A 380 -5.25 -9.88 12.86
C CYS A 380 -6.39 -10.89 13.10
N PRO A 381 -6.78 -11.71 12.10
CA PRO A 381 -7.86 -12.69 12.26
C PRO A 381 -7.45 -13.91 13.08
N TYR A 382 -6.17 -14.05 13.42
CA TYR A 382 -5.61 -15.26 13.99
C TYR A 382 -5.47 -15.27 15.52
N HIS A 383 -6.11 -14.34 16.26
CA HIS A 383 -6.02 -14.26 17.72
C HIS A 383 -6.36 -15.58 18.44
N THR A 384 -7.40 -16.24 17.96
CA THR A 384 -7.85 -17.51 18.55
C THR A 384 -6.88 -18.69 18.30
N VAL A 385 -6.05 -18.57 17.26
CA VAL A 385 -5.05 -19.59 16.90
C VAL A 385 -3.72 -19.32 17.59
N CYS A 386 -3.24 -18.06 17.57
CA CYS A 386 -1.93 -17.72 18.14
C CYS A 386 -1.96 -17.59 19.67
N SER A 387 -3.13 -17.31 20.27
CA SER A 387 -3.30 -17.14 21.71
C SER A 387 -2.31 -16.16 22.36
N PHE A 388 -1.85 -15.15 21.60
CA PHE A 388 -0.92 -14.13 22.10
C PHE A 388 -1.53 -13.36 23.26
N ASP A 389 -0.85 -13.37 24.39
CA ASP A 389 -1.18 -12.55 25.57
C ASP A 389 0.12 -12.08 26.23
N ALA A 390 0.38 -10.79 26.20
CA ALA A 390 1.58 -10.20 26.77
C ALA A 390 1.74 -10.40 28.30
N ARG A 391 0.70 -10.90 29.00
CA ARG A 391 0.76 -11.27 30.42
C ARG A 391 1.38 -12.65 30.63
N ILE A 392 1.44 -13.48 29.58
CA ILE A 392 2.06 -14.80 29.63
C ILE A 392 3.57 -14.65 29.39
N PRO A 393 4.43 -15.21 30.27
CA PRO A 393 5.88 -15.13 30.03
C PRO A 393 6.30 -15.73 28.71
N GLY A 394 7.20 -15.03 28.00
CA GLY A 394 7.68 -15.42 26.66
C GLY A 394 6.92 -14.76 25.51
N PHE A 395 5.72 -14.21 25.72
CA PHE A 395 5.06 -13.35 24.75
C PHE A 395 5.40 -11.88 25.00
N PHE A 396 5.76 -11.17 23.95
CA PHE A 396 6.00 -9.72 23.99
C PHE A 396 5.81 -9.07 22.63
N TYR A 397 5.46 -7.79 22.66
CA TYR A 397 5.45 -6.97 21.46
C TYR A 397 6.87 -6.57 21.06
N ARG A 398 7.16 -6.60 19.77
CA ARG A 398 8.33 -5.96 19.19
C ARG A 398 8.07 -4.45 19.14
N LYS A 399 8.59 -3.73 20.10
CA LYS A 399 8.42 -2.27 20.18
C LYS A 399 9.22 -1.61 19.07
N LEU A 400 8.54 -0.86 18.21
CA LEU A 400 9.15 -0.06 17.17
C LEU A 400 9.42 1.34 17.72
N GLU A 401 10.62 1.84 17.43
CA GLU A 401 11.02 3.18 17.83
C GLU A 401 10.22 4.22 17.03
N LYS A 402 9.72 5.24 17.73
CA LYS A 402 9.12 6.39 17.08
C LYS A 402 10.21 7.41 16.79
N ILE A 403 10.35 7.78 15.54
CA ILE A 403 11.28 8.78 15.05
C ILE A 403 10.46 9.87 14.37
N ASP A 404 10.45 11.06 14.94
CA ASP A 404 9.65 12.17 14.42
C ASP A 404 10.40 12.97 13.33
N GLU A 405 11.73 12.94 13.35
CA GLU A 405 12.59 13.68 12.43
C GLU A 405 12.87 12.89 11.16
N ARG A 406 12.41 13.41 10.01
CA ARG A 406 12.59 12.82 8.69
C ARG A 406 14.06 12.51 8.38
N ASP A 407 14.95 13.47 8.62
CA ASP A 407 16.36 13.34 8.27
C ASP A 407 17.05 12.22 9.06
N VAL A 408 16.66 12.03 10.32
CA VAL A 408 17.14 10.91 11.15
C VAL A 408 16.71 9.57 10.58
N ILE A 409 15.48 9.46 10.04
CA ILE A 409 15.02 8.23 9.40
C ILE A 409 15.85 7.92 8.14
N LEU A 410 16.06 8.92 7.29
CA LEU A 410 16.85 8.77 6.06
C LEU A 410 18.33 8.45 6.36
N ASP A 411 18.92 9.08 7.37
CA ASP A 411 20.28 8.76 7.79
C ASP A 411 20.42 7.33 8.29
N ARG A 412 19.44 6.82 9.04
CA ARG A 412 19.43 5.40 9.44
C ARG A 412 19.26 4.47 8.25
N MET A 413 18.42 4.80 7.27
CA MET A 413 18.29 4.02 6.04
C MET A 413 19.60 3.93 5.26
N ARG A 414 20.47 4.95 5.34
CA ARG A 414 21.81 4.95 4.73
C ARG A 414 22.83 4.09 5.50
N GLN A 415 22.71 4.02 6.83
CA GLN A 415 23.70 3.40 7.72
C GLN A 415 23.48 1.91 7.97
N GLU A 416 22.27 1.41 7.75
CA GLU A 416 21.97 -0.02 7.90
C GLU A 416 22.46 -0.78 6.66
N ASP A 417 23.78 -1.08 6.65
CA ASP A 417 24.45 -1.99 5.70
C ASP A 417 24.38 -3.46 6.16
#